data_05ba6d03955f2cf0a895f4e4bec5708a
#
_entry.id   05ba6d03955f2cf0a895f4e4bec5708a
#
_cell.length_a   1.000
_cell.length_b   1.000
_cell.length_c   1.000
_cell.angle_alpha   90.00
_cell.angle_beta   90.00
_cell.angle_gamma   90.00
#
_symmetry.space_group_name_H-M   'P 1'
#
loop_
_entity.id
_entity.type
_entity.pdbx_description
1 polymer ?
#
loop_
_entity_poly.entity_id
_entity_poly.type
_entity_poly.pdbx_seq_one_letter_code
_entity_poly.pdbx_strand_id
1 'polypeptide(L)'
;EDWHTDSDTRWSAGTFGNFTHYFYYPYTKGATDIWWNTNNKYSQAWVVAPVQTTTCPAVIYVKDAKSGAKAAEIHTAGSGGGYSSTPATMYPEGAKAGRLFIGTYNWSDKKETVTTGHPFTSRPYGMKFWYKYTPYQTDNFKVEIEIRSGNKVIAGGSYISEAASSADSEYQEAYINLDYQGNMEKATDIYVNILSTTKTSFGSDDLQKAGTIDLTDCATGWTTHLGSRLKIDDLELIYE
;
A
#
# COMPACT_ATOMS: atom_id res chain seq x y z
N GLU A 1 13.53 -0.19 -6.33
CA GLU A 1 13.94 -1.63 -6.36
C GLU A 1 14.50 -2.15 -5.04
N ASP A 2 14.75 -1.29 -4.06
CA ASP A 2 15.48 -1.62 -2.83
C ASP A 2 14.57 -2.18 -1.72
N TRP A 3 13.89 -3.25 -2.03
CA TRP A 3 13.06 -3.94 -1.07
C TRP A 3 13.85 -4.95 -0.26
N HIS A 4 13.55 -5.05 1.05
CA HIS A 4 13.96 -6.21 1.83
C HIS A 4 12.76 -6.91 2.48
N THR A 5 12.97 -8.16 2.82
CA THR A 5 11.98 -9.00 3.48
C THR A 5 12.59 -9.59 4.74
N ASP A 6 11.92 -9.43 5.86
CA ASP A 6 12.19 -10.16 7.09
C ASP A 6 11.09 -11.19 7.34
N SER A 7 11.36 -12.19 8.14
CA SER A 7 10.37 -13.19 8.53
C SER A 7 10.36 -13.40 10.03
N ASP A 8 9.20 -13.74 10.56
CA ASP A 8 8.98 -14.09 11.96
C ASP A 8 8.06 -15.31 12.03
N THR A 9 8.35 -16.23 12.96
CA THR A 9 7.51 -17.38 13.21
C THR A 9 6.61 -17.08 14.40
N ARG A 10 5.33 -16.97 14.13
CA ARG A 10 4.31 -16.70 15.15
C ARG A 10 3.52 -17.95 15.45
N TRP A 11 3.35 -18.19 16.73
CA TRP A 11 2.51 -19.28 17.19
C TRP A 11 1.03 -18.91 17.10
N SER A 12 0.24 -19.82 16.55
CA SER A 12 -1.21 -19.72 16.63
C SER A 12 -1.72 -20.68 17.70
N ALA A 13 -2.40 -20.18 18.74
CA ALA A 13 -2.94 -21.01 19.80
C ALA A 13 -4.02 -21.96 19.25
N GLY A 14 -4.00 -23.18 19.68
CA GLY A 14 -4.95 -24.20 19.26
C GLY A 14 -4.40 -25.14 18.18
N THR A 15 -5.25 -25.63 17.31
CA THR A 15 -4.98 -26.77 16.42
C THR A 15 -4.02 -26.49 15.27
N PHE A 16 -3.53 -25.27 15.13
CA PHE A 16 -3.02 -24.80 13.85
C PHE A 16 -1.50 -24.63 13.74
N GLY A 17 -0.78 -24.62 14.85
CA GLY A 17 0.68 -24.61 14.87
C GLY A 17 1.32 -23.25 14.57
N ASN A 18 2.58 -23.29 14.15
CA ASN A 18 3.37 -22.10 13.87
C ASN A 18 3.25 -21.70 12.40
N PHE A 19 3.21 -20.41 12.14
CA PHE A 19 3.20 -19.84 10.80
C PHE A 19 4.37 -18.87 10.65
N THR A 20 5.02 -18.91 9.49
CA THR A 20 6.00 -17.91 9.11
C THR A 20 5.29 -16.73 8.46
N HIS A 21 5.51 -15.56 9.03
CA HIS A 21 5.02 -14.29 8.50
C HIS A 21 6.17 -13.58 7.82
N TYR A 22 5.92 -13.04 6.63
CA TYR A 22 6.88 -12.25 5.90
C TYR A 22 6.51 -10.78 5.99
N PHE A 23 7.52 -9.95 6.30
CA PHE A 23 7.38 -8.50 6.42
C PHE A 23 8.14 -7.83 5.28
N TYR A 24 7.46 -7.03 4.52
CA TYR A 24 7.99 -6.36 3.33
C TYR A 24 8.24 -4.88 3.63
N TYR A 25 9.44 -4.44 3.31
CA TYR A 25 9.88 -3.06 3.52
C TYR A 25 10.35 -2.46 2.21
N PRO A 26 9.80 -1.31 1.78
CA PRO A 26 10.17 -0.66 0.52
C PRO A 26 11.47 0.16 0.64
N TYR A 27 12.49 -0.43 1.25
CA TYR A 27 13.83 0.15 1.42
C TYR A 27 14.86 -0.94 1.73
N THR A 28 16.13 -0.63 1.54
CA THR A 28 17.24 -1.54 1.84
C THR A 28 17.38 -1.78 3.35
N LYS A 29 17.62 -3.01 3.77
CA LYS A 29 17.84 -3.32 5.19
C LYS A 29 19.03 -2.52 5.75
N GLY A 30 18.76 -1.80 6.84
CA GLY A 30 19.76 -0.94 7.49
C GLY A 30 19.85 0.48 6.91
N ALA A 31 19.01 0.84 5.97
CA ALA A 31 18.92 2.21 5.49
C ALA A 31 18.58 3.18 6.63
N THR A 32 19.28 4.30 6.69
CA THR A 32 19.05 5.38 7.66
C THR A 32 18.21 6.51 7.06
N ASP A 33 18.21 6.65 5.75
CA ASP A 33 17.39 7.59 5.00
C ASP A 33 16.26 6.82 4.31
N ILE A 34 15.09 6.79 4.94
CA ILE A 34 13.95 6.00 4.50
C ILE A 34 12.89 6.95 3.94
N TRP A 35 12.67 6.85 2.64
CA TRP A 35 11.67 7.63 1.94
C TRP A 35 10.30 6.96 1.98
N TRP A 36 10.23 5.70 1.58
CA TRP A 36 8.99 4.97 1.41
C TRP A 36 8.61 4.15 2.63
N ASN A 37 7.33 4.11 2.93
CA ASN A 37 6.76 3.29 3.97
C ASN A 37 5.39 2.73 3.57
N THR A 38 4.88 1.80 4.35
CA THR A 38 3.62 1.10 4.06
C THR A 38 2.78 1.00 5.33
N ASN A 39 1.50 0.66 5.17
CA ASN A 39 0.64 0.31 6.31
C ASN A 39 0.67 -1.20 6.65
N ASN A 40 1.73 -1.92 6.28
CA ASN A 40 1.87 -3.35 6.56
C ASN A 40 1.78 -3.68 8.05
N LYS A 41 2.29 -2.82 8.93
CA LYS A 41 2.17 -3.02 10.38
C LYS A 41 0.72 -3.13 10.86
N TYR A 42 -0.20 -2.43 10.21
CA TYR A 42 -1.63 -2.57 10.46
C TYR A 42 -2.18 -3.88 9.92
N SER A 43 -2.00 -4.15 8.64
CA SER A 43 -2.54 -5.36 7.99
C SER A 43 -1.92 -6.65 8.53
N GLN A 44 -0.73 -6.57 9.11
CA GLN A 44 -0.01 -7.66 9.75
C GLN A 44 -0.09 -7.63 11.29
N ALA A 45 -0.95 -6.78 11.86
CA ALA A 45 -1.15 -6.73 13.30
C ALA A 45 -1.65 -8.08 13.81
N TRP A 46 -0.99 -8.60 14.83
CA TRP A 46 -1.39 -9.84 15.46
C TRP A 46 -2.64 -9.63 16.30
N VAL A 47 -3.70 -10.35 16.00
CA VAL A 47 -4.92 -10.35 16.79
C VAL A 47 -5.10 -11.74 17.39
N VAL A 48 -5.09 -11.79 18.72
CA VAL A 48 -5.36 -13.01 19.49
C VAL A 48 -6.72 -12.86 20.09
N ALA A 49 -7.66 -13.69 19.73
CA ALA A 49 -8.89 -14.10 20.37
C ALA A 49 -10.19 -13.68 19.64
N PRO A 50 -11.18 -14.50 19.67
CA PRO A 50 -11.21 -15.90 20.08
C PRO A 50 -10.70 -16.85 19.02
N VAL A 51 -10.39 -16.30 17.83
CA VAL A 51 -9.87 -17.03 16.67
C VAL A 51 -8.65 -16.31 16.19
N GLN A 52 -7.62 -17.06 15.96
CA GLN A 52 -6.35 -16.51 15.49
C GLN A 52 -6.41 -16.24 14.02
N THR A 53 -5.76 -15.18 13.67
CA THR A 53 -5.82 -14.64 12.35
C THR A 53 -4.43 -14.56 11.77
N THR A 54 -4.26 -15.16 10.63
CA THR A 54 -3.14 -14.88 9.78
C THR A 54 -3.39 -13.54 9.09
N THR A 55 -2.34 -12.78 8.98
CA THR A 55 -2.39 -11.44 8.42
C THR A 55 -1.58 -11.43 7.13
N CYS A 56 -2.04 -10.64 6.19
CA CYS A 56 -1.40 -10.47 4.90
C CYS A 56 -0.82 -9.06 4.81
N PRO A 57 0.40 -8.86 4.29
CA PRO A 57 0.89 -7.52 4.03
C PRO A 57 -0.01 -6.84 3.00
N ALA A 58 -0.34 -5.57 3.25
CA ALA A 58 -1.10 -4.76 2.31
C ALA A 58 -0.24 -4.30 1.13
N VAL A 59 1.07 -4.30 1.28
CA VAL A 59 2.03 -3.91 0.24
C VAL A 59 3.18 -4.91 0.19
N ILE A 60 3.42 -5.44 -0.99
CA ILE A 60 4.53 -6.37 -1.28
C ILE A 60 5.29 -5.88 -2.51
N TYR A 61 6.41 -6.52 -2.84
CA TYR A 61 6.98 -6.42 -4.17
C TYR A 61 6.60 -7.65 -5.01
N VAL A 62 6.52 -7.46 -6.31
CA VAL A 62 6.27 -8.53 -7.29
C VAL A 62 7.30 -8.46 -8.42
N LYS A 63 7.50 -9.59 -9.10
CA LYS A 63 8.42 -9.67 -10.25
C LYS A 63 7.79 -9.21 -11.56
N ASP A 64 6.47 -9.10 -11.61
CA ASP A 64 5.75 -8.51 -12.74
C ASP A 64 5.94 -6.98 -12.66
N ALA A 65 7.03 -6.50 -13.19
CA ALA A 65 7.48 -5.11 -13.19
C ALA A 65 7.39 -4.51 -14.60
N LYS A 66 7.23 -3.21 -14.69
CA LYS A 66 7.33 -2.47 -15.96
C LYS A 66 8.78 -2.43 -16.44
N SER A 67 9.69 -2.16 -15.51
CA SER A 67 11.13 -2.20 -15.73
C SER A 67 11.85 -2.81 -14.53
N GLY A 68 13.14 -3.14 -14.69
CA GLY A 68 13.93 -3.69 -13.61
C GLY A 68 13.43 -5.07 -13.13
N ALA A 69 13.52 -5.34 -11.84
CA ALA A 69 13.27 -6.67 -11.25
C ALA A 69 12.03 -6.72 -10.35
N LYS A 70 11.51 -5.60 -9.90
CA LYS A 70 10.44 -5.54 -8.91
C LYS A 70 9.55 -4.32 -9.12
N ALA A 71 8.25 -4.53 -9.00
CA ALA A 71 7.24 -3.48 -8.83
C ALA A 71 6.63 -3.55 -7.44
N ALA A 72 6.02 -2.47 -6.96
CA ALA A 72 5.18 -2.51 -5.77
C ALA A 72 3.79 -3.04 -6.12
N GLU A 73 3.26 -3.98 -5.33
CA GLU A 73 1.87 -4.40 -5.39
C GLU A 73 1.15 -4.02 -4.09
N ILE A 74 0.05 -3.30 -4.21
CA ILE A 74 -0.69 -2.66 -3.11
C ILE A 74 -2.11 -3.23 -3.10
N HIS A 75 -2.51 -3.81 -1.97
CA HIS A 75 -3.81 -4.47 -1.83
C HIS A 75 -4.70 -3.73 -0.84
N THR A 76 -5.99 -3.66 -1.11
CA THR A 76 -6.98 -3.45 -0.05
C THR A 76 -7.03 -4.71 0.81
N ALA A 77 -6.66 -4.60 2.07
CA ALA A 77 -6.52 -5.74 2.97
C ALA A 77 -7.15 -5.48 4.34
N GLY A 78 -7.69 -6.54 4.93
CA GLY A 78 -8.16 -6.53 6.32
C GLY A 78 -7.02 -6.79 7.30
N SER A 79 -7.12 -6.22 8.50
CA SER A 79 -6.30 -6.61 9.63
C SER A 79 -6.82 -7.93 10.21
N GLY A 80 -5.96 -8.92 10.30
CA GLY A 80 -6.30 -10.16 10.99
C GLY A 80 -7.36 -11.01 10.30
N GLY A 81 -7.50 -10.91 8.99
CA GLY A 81 -8.42 -11.73 8.24
C GLY A 81 -7.98 -13.16 8.19
N GLY A 82 -8.29 -14.13 8.68
CA GLY A 82 -7.74 -15.48 8.52
C GLY A 82 -8.78 -16.57 8.50
N TYR A 83 -9.47 -16.81 9.57
CA TYR A 83 -10.30 -17.99 9.70
C TYR A 83 -11.78 -17.77 9.36
N SER A 84 -12.23 -16.55 9.19
CA SER A 84 -13.63 -16.27 8.93
C SER A 84 -14.01 -16.40 7.46
N SER A 85 -15.17 -16.99 7.21
CA SER A 85 -15.81 -16.96 5.89
C SER A 85 -16.31 -15.57 5.50
N THR A 86 -16.38 -14.65 6.45
CA THR A 86 -16.96 -13.31 6.30
C THR A 86 -16.03 -12.24 6.88
N PRO A 87 -15.22 -11.55 6.06
CA PRO A 87 -14.17 -10.64 6.53
C PRO A 87 -14.70 -9.49 7.38
N ALA A 88 -15.83 -8.91 7.00
CA ALA A 88 -16.39 -7.74 7.65
C ALA A 88 -17.12 -8.06 8.97
N THR A 89 -17.55 -9.29 9.20
CA THR A 89 -18.25 -9.66 10.43
C THR A 89 -17.32 -9.98 11.59
N MET A 90 -16.12 -10.44 11.31
CA MET A 90 -15.13 -10.70 12.37
C MET A 90 -14.39 -9.45 12.81
N TYR A 91 -14.07 -8.58 11.88
CA TYR A 91 -13.35 -7.33 12.11
C TYR A 91 -13.92 -6.24 11.20
N PRO A 92 -15.10 -5.71 11.49
CA PRO A 92 -15.75 -4.70 10.64
C PRO A 92 -14.91 -3.43 10.49
N GLU A 93 -14.01 -3.18 11.44
CA GLU A 93 -13.05 -2.06 11.40
C GLU A 93 -11.70 -2.46 10.79
N GLY A 94 -11.58 -3.70 10.33
CA GLY A 94 -10.30 -4.29 9.99
C GLY A 94 -9.83 -4.03 8.57
N ALA A 95 -10.70 -3.69 7.64
CA ALA A 95 -10.30 -3.48 6.26
C ALA A 95 -9.84 -2.04 6.02
N LYS A 96 -8.72 -1.88 5.34
CA LYS A 96 -8.17 -0.60 4.91
C LYS A 96 -7.65 -0.68 3.48
N ALA A 97 -7.61 0.46 2.81
CA ALA A 97 -6.79 0.61 1.62
C ALA A 97 -5.33 0.25 1.92
N GLY A 98 -4.72 -0.55 1.07
CA GLY A 98 -3.28 -0.69 1.06
C GLY A 98 -2.66 0.65 0.74
N ARG A 99 -1.55 0.97 1.39
CA ARG A 99 -0.92 2.28 1.30
C ARG A 99 0.59 2.18 1.20
N LEU A 100 1.13 2.74 0.11
CA LEU A 100 2.56 3.01 -0.07
C LEU A 100 2.73 4.53 -0.11
N PHE A 101 3.63 5.09 0.71
CA PHE A 101 3.73 6.55 0.81
C PHE A 101 5.12 7.01 1.27
N ILE A 102 5.44 8.26 1.02
CA ILE A 102 6.64 8.91 1.55
C ILE A 102 6.36 9.39 2.97
N GLY A 103 7.13 8.86 3.95
CA GLY A 103 6.97 9.19 5.35
C GLY A 103 7.24 8.03 6.29
N THR A 104 6.70 8.09 7.51
CA THR A 104 6.85 7.03 8.53
C THR A 104 5.50 6.50 8.98
N TYR A 105 5.45 5.22 9.29
CA TYR A 105 4.24 4.53 9.74
C TYR A 105 4.51 3.65 10.95
N ASN A 106 3.66 3.74 11.94
CA ASN A 106 3.63 2.81 13.05
C ASN A 106 2.20 2.42 13.43
N TRP A 107 2.04 1.17 13.83
CA TRP A 107 0.82 0.64 14.41
C TRP A 107 1.16 -0.05 15.72
N SER A 108 0.70 0.48 16.83
CA SER A 108 0.88 -0.11 18.16
C SER A 108 -0.34 0.22 19.03
N ASP A 109 -0.69 -0.67 19.94
CA ASP A 109 -1.80 -0.49 20.87
C ASP A 109 -3.12 -0.08 20.21
N LYS A 110 -3.42 -0.66 19.03
CA LYS A 110 -4.58 -0.34 18.19
C LYS A 110 -4.63 1.13 17.73
N LYS A 111 -3.48 1.81 17.72
CA LYS A 111 -3.34 3.20 17.28
C LYS A 111 -2.39 3.31 16.11
N GLU A 112 -2.83 4.05 15.12
CA GLU A 112 -2.03 4.44 13.96
C GLU A 112 -1.29 5.74 14.26
N THR A 113 0.00 5.77 13.92
CA THR A 113 0.82 7.00 13.93
C THR A 113 1.50 7.14 12.59
N VAL A 114 1.22 8.23 11.91
CA VAL A 114 1.74 8.53 10.56
C VAL A 114 2.37 9.90 10.57
N THR A 115 3.61 9.98 10.07
CA THR A 115 4.24 11.25 9.69
C THR A 115 4.42 11.22 8.18
N THR A 116 3.89 12.22 7.49
CA THR A 116 3.91 12.30 6.03
C THR A 116 5.05 13.21 5.56
N GLY A 117 5.68 12.80 4.45
CA GLY A 117 6.68 13.60 3.74
C GLY A 117 8.12 13.25 4.10
N HIS A 118 9.02 13.78 3.28
CA HIS A 118 10.47 13.66 3.40
C HIS A 118 11.13 14.96 2.95
N PRO A 119 12.25 15.39 3.54
CA PRO A 119 12.96 16.60 3.12
C PRO A 119 13.25 16.61 1.62
N PHE A 120 12.88 17.70 0.95
CA PHE A 120 12.97 17.81 -0.49
C PHE A 120 12.99 19.30 -0.92
N THR A 121 13.92 19.68 -1.77
CA THR A 121 14.14 21.10 -2.11
C THR A 121 13.90 21.43 -3.58
N SER A 122 13.61 20.43 -4.42
CA SER A 122 13.36 20.64 -5.85
C SER A 122 11.89 20.98 -6.12
N ARG A 123 11.61 21.44 -7.33
CA ARG A 123 10.27 21.86 -7.79
C ARG A 123 9.95 21.17 -9.12
N PRO A 124 9.53 19.89 -9.09
CA PRO A 124 9.13 19.18 -10.32
C PRO A 124 7.83 19.78 -10.88
N TYR A 125 7.64 19.66 -12.20
CA TYR A 125 6.38 20.04 -12.88
C TYR A 125 5.34 18.96 -12.84
N GLY A 126 5.73 17.73 -12.53
CA GLY A 126 4.81 16.62 -12.47
C GLY A 126 5.45 15.37 -11.94
N MET A 127 4.64 14.34 -11.89
CA MET A 127 5.06 12.96 -11.59
C MET A 127 4.42 12.02 -12.60
N LYS A 128 5.23 11.15 -13.16
CA LYS A 128 4.82 10.07 -14.05
C LYS A 128 5.00 8.73 -13.33
N PHE A 129 4.16 7.76 -13.65
CA PHE A 129 4.28 6.40 -13.14
C PHE A 129 3.57 5.41 -14.08
N TRP A 130 3.94 4.14 -13.95
CA TRP A 130 3.31 3.04 -14.67
C TRP A 130 2.53 2.17 -13.72
N TYR A 131 1.36 1.67 -14.16
CA TYR A 131 0.49 0.87 -13.29
C TYR A 131 -0.27 -0.22 -14.04
N LYS A 132 -0.65 -1.26 -13.29
CA LYS A 132 -1.72 -2.21 -13.61
C LYS A 132 -2.70 -2.23 -12.46
N TYR A 133 -3.98 -2.17 -12.72
CA TYR A 133 -5.00 -2.15 -11.69
C TYR A 133 -6.04 -3.23 -11.88
N THR A 134 -6.24 -4.05 -10.86
CA THR A 134 -7.27 -5.07 -10.77
C THR A 134 -8.25 -4.66 -9.70
N PRO A 135 -9.31 -3.91 -10.05
CA PRO A 135 -10.34 -3.54 -9.10
C PRO A 135 -11.09 -4.79 -8.63
N TYR A 136 -11.45 -4.81 -7.37
CA TYR A 136 -12.47 -5.73 -6.89
C TYR A 136 -13.81 -5.02 -6.96
N GLN A 137 -14.76 -5.56 -7.74
CA GLN A 137 -16.01 -4.90 -8.10
C GLN A 137 -15.77 -3.53 -8.80
N THR A 138 -16.59 -2.54 -8.49
CA THR A 138 -16.41 -1.16 -9.00
C THR A 138 -15.56 -0.38 -8.00
N ASP A 139 -14.31 -0.15 -8.34
CA ASP A 139 -13.35 0.54 -7.49
C ASP A 139 -12.31 1.29 -8.32
N ASN A 140 -11.66 2.26 -7.70
CA ASN A 140 -10.63 3.10 -8.28
C ASN A 140 -9.45 3.22 -7.30
N PHE A 141 -8.22 3.22 -7.79
CA PHE A 141 -7.07 3.58 -6.97
C PHE A 141 -6.80 5.08 -7.02
N LYS A 142 -5.98 5.56 -6.09
CA LYS A 142 -5.58 6.96 -6.02
C LYS A 142 -4.09 7.11 -5.81
N VAL A 143 -3.48 8.05 -6.54
CA VAL A 143 -2.12 8.55 -6.30
C VAL A 143 -2.19 10.04 -6.06
N GLU A 144 -1.52 10.52 -5.03
CA GLU A 144 -1.43 11.95 -4.66
C GLU A 144 0.02 12.34 -4.52
N ILE A 145 0.35 13.56 -4.91
CA ILE A 145 1.65 14.16 -4.68
C ILE A 145 1.47 15.60 -4.18
N GLU A 146 2.26 15.99 -3.20
CA GLU A 146 2.33 17.35 -2.67
C GLU A 146 3.79 17.78 -2.54
N ILE A 147 4.08 19.00 -2.96
CA ILE A 147 5.31 19.73 -2.66
C ILE A 147 4.95 20.77 -1.61
N ARG A 148 5.69 20.79 -0.54
CA ARG A 148 5.37 21.63 0.64
C ARG A 148 6.50 22.60 0.97
N SER A 149 6.13 23.72 1.60
CA SER A 149 7.02 24.66 2.28
C SER A 149 6.60 24.69 3.76
N GLY A 150 7.33 24.01 4.62
CA GLY A 150 6.88 23.72 5.98
C GLY A 150 5.56 22.92 5.96
N ASN A 151 4.53 23.46 6.62
CA ASN A 151 3.20 22.83 6.66
C ASN A 151 2.27 23.23 5.51
N LYS A 152 2.74 24.07 4.59
CA LYS A 152 1.93 24.60 3.49
C LYS A 152 2.18 23.83 2.21
N VAL A 153 1.14 23.33 1.57
CA VAL A 153 1.21 22.78 0.21
C VAL A 153 1.41 23.94 -0.77
N ILE A 154 2.50 23.91 -1.54
CA ILE A 154 2.83 24.92 -2.55
C ILE A 154 2.55 24.45 -3.97
N ALA A 155 2.48 23.14 -4.18
CA ALA A 155 1.94 22.49 -5.37
C ALA A 155 1.43 21.10 -5.01
N GLY A 156 0.38 20.65 -5.69
CA GLY A 156 -0.17 19.32 -5.47
C GLY A 156 -1.00 18.87 -6.65
N GLY A 157 -1.15 17.56 -6.75
CA GLY A 157 -1.95 16.91 -7.77
C GLY A 157 -2.35 15.51 -7.36
N SER A 158 -3.34 14.96 -8.07
CA SER A 158 -3.78 13.58 -7.86
C SER A 158 -4.22 12.93 -9.16
N TYR A 159 -4.10 11.61 -9.18
CA TYR A 159 -4.63 10.74 -10.21
C TYR A 159 -5.59 9.74 -9.56
N ILE A 160 -6.77 9.60 -10.13
CA ILE A 160 -7.73 8.57 -9.76
C ILE A 160 -7.96 7.75 -11.03
N SER A 161 -7.82 6.43 -10.96
CA SER A 161 -8.06 5.58 -12.12
C SER A 161 -9.50 5.74 -12.61
N GLU A 162 -9.66 5.89 -13.89
CA GLU A 162 -10.94 5.63 -14.55
C GLU A 162 -11.14 4.12 -14.55
N ALA A 163 -12.36 3.61 -14.58
CA ALA A 163 -12.73 2.20 -14.42
C ALA A 163 -11.70 1.13 -14.88
N ALA A 164 -11.86 -0.08 -14.40
CA ALA A 164 -11.03 -1.27 -14.56
C ALA A 164 -10.08 -1.28 -15.77
N SER A 165 -8.78 -1.24 -15.54
CA SER A 165 -7.86 -1.91 -16.45
C SER A 165 -8.02 -3.43 -16.27
N SER A 166 -8.04 -4.22 -17.33
CA SER A 166 -8.12 -5.67 -17.17
C SER A 166 -6.90 -6.21 -16.42
N ALA A 167 -7.09 -7.22 -15.57
CA ALA A 167 -6.04 -7.81 -14.74
C ALA A 167 -4.79 -8.26 -15.51
N ASP A 168 -4.95 -8.58 -16.80
CA ASP A 168 -3.90 -9.06 -17.69
C ASP A 168 -3.43 -8.00 -18.69
N SER A 169 -3.79 -6.73 -18.47
CA SER A 169 -3.38 -5.65 -19.37
C SER A 169 -1.89 -5.34 -19.25
N GLU A 170 -1.35 -4.73 -20.29
CA GLU A 170 -0.05 -4.08 -20.25
C GLU A 170 -0.04 -2.96 -19.21
N TYR A 171 1.15 -2.62 -18.69
CA TYR A 171 1.32 -1.45 -17.86
C TYR A 171 0.87 -0.19 -18.59
N GLN A 172 0.05 0.60 -17.92
CA GLN A 172 -0.45 1.88 -18.40
C GLN A 172 0.36 3.03 -17.77
N GLU A 173 0.63 4.05 -18.57
CA GLU A 173 1.28 5.26 -18.09
C GLU A 173 0.24 6.25 -17.55
N ALA A 174 0.55 6.88 -16.42
CA ALA A 174 -0.22 7.97 -15.86
C ALA A 174 0.69 9.14 -15.50
N TYR A 175 0.09 10.33 -15.52
CA TYR A 175 0.78 11.58 -15.25
C TYR A 175 -0.04 12.45 -14.30
N ILE A 176 0.64 13.07 -13.34
CA ILE A 176 0.08 14.09 -12.44
C ILE A 176 0.82 15.40 -12.68
N ASN A 177 0.08 16.42 -13.10
CA ASN A 177 0.62 17.75 -13.23
C ASN A 177 0.69 18.46 -11.87
N LEU A 178 1.77 19.19 -11.62
CA LEU A 178 1.98 20.00 -10.42
C LEU A 178 1.93 21.48 -10.79
N ASP A 179 0.85 22.16 -10.37
CA ASP A 179 0.66 23.57 -10.58
C ASP A 179 1.00 24.36 -9.31
N TYR A 180 2.02 25.19 -9.38
CA TYR A 180 2.44 26.07 -8.30
C TYR A 180 1.62 27.36 -8.21
N GLN A 181 0.74 27.63 -9.15
CA GLN A 181 -0.12 28.83 -9.16
C GLN A 181 0.65 30.14 -8.92
N GLY A 182 1.85 30.25 -9.46
CA GLY A 182 2.76 31.37 -9.25
C GLY A 182 3.41 31.43 -7.86
N ASN A 183 3.23 30.43 -7.01
CA ASN A 183 3.92 30.36 -5.74
C ASN A 183 5.44 30.22 -5.93
N MET A 184 6.20 31.14 -5.32
CA MET A 184 7.67 31.18 -5.39
C MET A 184 8.36 30.70 -4.12
N GLU A 185 7.62 30.17 -3.13
CA GLU A 185 8.18 29.64 -1.91
C GLU A 185 9.10 28.45 -2.21
N LYS A 186 10.18 28.31 -1.44
CA LYS A 186 11.09 27.17 -1.57
C LYS A 186 10.42 25.91 -1.08
N ALA A 187 10.56 24.84 -1.84
CA ALA A 187 10.17 23.51 -1.37
C ALA A 187 11.07 23.08 -0.20
N THR A 188 10.49 22.47 0.79
CA THR A 188 11.18 21.89 1.95
C THR A 188 10.87 20.42 2.14
N ASP A 189 9.79 19.94 1.51
CA ASP A 189 9.25 18.61 1.75
C ASP A 189 8.46 18.10 0.54
N ILE A 190 8.52 16.79 0.29
CA ILE A 190 7.70 16.09 -0.69
C ILE A 190 6.88 15.01 0.02
N TYR A 191 5.63 14.87 -0.36
CA TYR A 191 4.77 13.78 0.04
C TYR A 191 4.15 13.11 -1.18
N VAL A 192 4.23 11.78 -1.25
CA VAL A 192 3.51 10.96 -2.23
C VAL A 192 2.70 9.93 -1.46
N ASN A 193 1.47 9.71 -1.88
CA ASN A 193 0.55 8.75 -1.26
C ASN A 193 -0.16 7.94 -2.33
N ILE A 194 -0.01 6.62 -2.25
CA ILE A 194 -0.56 5.67 -3.20
C ILE A 194 -1.49 4.74 -2.44
N LEU A 195 -2.75 4.71 -2.85
CA LEU A 195 -3.81 3.93 -2.23
C LEU A 195 -4.39 2.92 -3.20
N SER A 196 -4.57 1.68 -2.77
CA SER A 196 -5.20 0.63 -3.59
C SER A 196 -6.66 0.89 -3.93
N THR A 197 -7.31 1.80 -3.23
CA THR A 197 -8.73 2.13 -3.40
C THR A 197 -9.02 3.54 -2.91
N THR A 198 -10.06 4.16 -3.46
CA THR A 198 -10.61 5.44 -2.96
C THR A 198 -11.63 5.25 -1.84
N LYS A 199 -12.05 4.02 -1.56
CA LYS A 199 -13.01 3.72 -0.48
C LYS A 199 -12.40 3.98 0.88
N THR A 200 -13.18 4.54 1.77
CA THR A 200 -12.81 4.85 3.17
C THR A 200 -13.51 3.96 4.19
N SER A 201 -14.50 3.20 3.74
CA SER A 201 -15.23 2.21 4.55
C SER A 201 -15.47 0.96 3.70
N PHE A 202 -15.51 -0.20 4.35
CA PHE A 202 -15.59 -1.50 3.70
C PHE A 202 -16.67 -2.36 4.32
N GLY A 203 -17.45 -3.03 3.47
CA GLY A 203 -18.36 -4.11 3.83
C GLY A 203 -17.80 -5.48 3.45
N SER A 204 -18.59 -6.53 3.73
CA SER A 204 -18.25 -7.91 3.34
C SER A 204 -18.06 -8.07 1.82
N ASP A 205 -18.79 -7.27 1.05
CA ASP A 205 -18.81 -7.37 -0.41
C ASP A 205 -17.65 -6.63 -1.07
N ASP A 206 -16.85 -5.88 -0.31
CA ASP A 206 -15.67 -5.16 -0.82
C ASP A 206 -14.39 -6.01 -0.81
N LEU A 207 -14.45 -7.23 -0.28
CA LEU A 207 -13.32 -8.13 -0.15
C LEU A 207 -13.67 -9.53 -0.63
N GLN A 208 -12.67 -10.26 -1.14
CA GLN A 208 -12.81 -11.66 -1.52
C GLN A 208 -11.78 -12.53 -0.78
N LYS A 209 -12.03 -13.84 -0.76
CA LYS A 209 -11.07 -14.79 -0.19
C LYS A 209 -9.77 -14.81 -1.00
N ALA A 210 -8.65 -14.67 -0.32
CA ALA A 210 -7.34 -14.63 -0.97
C ALA A 210 -6.91 -15.95 -1.62
N GLY A 211 -7.54 -17.07 -1.30
CA GLY A 211 -7.28 -18.35 -1.95
C GLY A 211 -7.51 -18.37 -3.47
N THR A 212 -8.10 -17.32 -4.01
CA THR A 212 -8.25 -17.11 -5.46
C THR A 212 -7.20 -16.16 -6.03
N ILE A 213 -6.35 -15.59 -5.21
CA ILE A 213 -5.29 -14.66 -5.58
C ILE A 213 -3.97 -15.30 -5.20
N ASP A 214 -3.06 -15.42 -6.15
CA ASP A 214 -1.72 -15.91 -5.88
C ASP A 214 -0.93 -14.84 -5.11
N LEU A 215 -0.94 -14.98 -3.81
CA LEU A 215 -0.12 -14.22 -2.87
C LEU A 215 0.91 -15.20 -2.31
N THR A 216 1.90 -15.52 -3.09
CA THR A 216 2.89 -16.57 -2.83
C THR A 216 3.61 -16.40 -1.50
N ASP A 217 3.60 -15.20 -0.93
CA ASP A 217 4.35 -14.85 0.28
C ASP A 217 3.45 -14.40 1.45
N CYS A 218 2.14 -14.48 1.33
CA CYS A 218 1.26 -14.36 2.50
C CYS A 218 1.43 -15.55 3.41
N ALA A 219 1.24 -15.36 4.71
CA ALA A 219 1.21 -16.43 5.69
C ALA A 219 0.27 -17.54 5.21
N THR A 220 0.85 -18.66 4.81
CA THR A 220 0.12 -19.73 4.16
C THR A 220 -0.70 -20.53 5.17
N GLY A 221 -1.81 -21.08 4.73
CA GLY A 221 -2.66 -21.97 5.52
C GLY A 221 -4.01 -21.36 5.90
N TRP A 222 -4.20 -20.06 5.76
CA TRP A 222 -5.44 -19.38 6.12
C TRP A 222 -5.96 -18.50 5.00
N THR A 223 -7.28 -18.45 4.90
CA THR A 223 -7.94 -17.60 3.96
C THR A 223 -7.88 -16.17 4.48
N THR A 224 -7.06 -15.32 3.90
CA THR A 224 -7.17 -13.88 4.10
C THR A 224 -8.16 -13.28 3.08
N HIS A 225 -8.56 -12.06 3.26
CA HIS A 225 -9.50 -11.39 2.38
C HIS A 225 -8.87 -10.12 1.82
N LEU A 226 -8.96 -10.00 0.51
CA LEU A 226 -8.40 -8.90 -0.24
C LEU A 226 -9.46 -8.26 -1.14
N GLY A 227 -9.36 -6.95 -1.30
CA GLY A 227 -10.10 -6.18 -2.28
C GLY A 227 -9.27 -5.89 -3.52
N SER A 228 -9.34 -4.64 -3.96
CA SER A 228 -8.64 -4.16 -5.15
C SER A 228 -7.13 -4.24 -5.01
N ARG A 229 -6.46 -4.41 -6.16
CA ARG A 229 -5.04 -4.64 -6.26
C ARG A 229 -4.40 -3.72 -7.31
N LEU A 230 -3.40 -2.96 -6.89
CA LEU A 230 -2.64 -2.04 -7.72
C LEU A 230 -1.19 -2.48 -7.80
N LYS A 231 -0.66 -2.71 -8.99
CA LYS A 231 0.78 -2.73 -9.25
C LYS A 231 1.21 -1.37 -9.73
N ILE A 232 2.29 -0.84 -9.18
CA ILE A 232 2.84 0.45 -9.57
C ILE A 232 4.36 0.39 -9.67
N ASP A 233 4.90 1.06 -10.68
CA ASP A 233 6.32 1.01 -11.01
C ASP A 233 6.77 2.30 -11.69
N ASP A 234 8.09 2.49 -11.81
CA ASP A 234 8.73 3.59 -12.54
C ASP A 234 8.16 4.97 -12.19
N LEU A 235 8.08 5.29 -10.88
CA LEU A 235 7.72 6.63 -10.45
C LEU A 235 8.86 7.60 -10.73
N GLU A 236 8.58 8.61 -11.52
CA GLU A 236 9.55 9.60 -11.96
C GLU A 236 9.01 11.02 -11.74
N LEU A 237 9.82 11.87 -11.10
CA LEU A 237 9.55 13.30 -11.01
C LEU A 237 10.01 13.99 -12.29
N ILE A 238 9.14 14.79 -12.88
CA ILE A 238 9.38 15.46 -14.16
C ILE A 238 9.84 16.89 -13.93
N TYR A 239 10.95 17.23 -14.57
CA TYR A 239 11.56 18.57 -14.61
C TYR A 239 11.64 19.06 -16.05
N GLU A 240 11.79 20.37 -16.26
CA GLU A 240 12.05 20.94 -17.58
C GLU A 240 13.35 20.43 -18.19
#